data_b6d5fb96e0cf999824b34faec20693cf
#
_entry.id   b6d5fb96e0cf999824b34faec20693cf
#
_cell.length_a   1.000
_cell.length_b   1.000
_cell.length_c   1.000
_cell.angle_alpha   90.00
_cell.angle_beta   90.00
_cell.angle_gamma   90.00
#
_symmetry.space_group_name_H-M   'P 1'
#
loop_
_entity.id
_entity.type
_entity.pdbx_description
1 polymer ?
#
loop_
_entity_poly.entity_id
_entity_poly.type
_entity_poly.pdbx_seq_one_letter_code
_entity_poly.pdbx_strand_id
1 'polypeptide(L)'
;MTGDADHSAAAPPDRPFAVGVSFRTADSRIRDRLFIEPKALPDLLCRAREGGASALMALSTCDRVEIVGADPEPEAACRAAEAILKERLEGTAPAGIFYRHYDMDAVRHVFRIACALDSQMVGESQILGQFKEAVQAAADAGMVTGELDRLTQAALALAKRVRSTTRIGEGAVSAAAAAVKVAQDLHGDIPRCRALLVGLGETGWLIAEQFQRAGIGVLNLTGPSRRTEREAARRHLSFRPFDTLAEALAVSDIVITAAGQGRYLIDRAAAAAALDLRRSRPILFVDAGIPSDIDPAVDALSDAFLYTLQDIERLAEKGQLDRKAEAREAEAMVDAALSDWRRAQAEREGVPGLVALRDHFDRLRDEVLSRHPNAGPEEATRLLVNRLLHEPSERLRRIAGDGGAADLRDTITVNRVLERLFDLKVQDEDKGRE
;
A
#
# COMPACT_ATOMS: atom_id res chain seq x y z
N MET A 1 -3.99 -15.95 -53.43
CA MET A 1 -4.23 -16.37 -52.03
C MET A 1 -3.37 -15.44 -51.16
N THR A 2 -3.98 -14.37 -50.73
CA THR A 2 -3.38 -13.33 -49.88
C THR A 2 -3.43 -13.83 -48.46
N GLY A 3 -2.27 -14.19 -47.91
CA GLY A 3 -2.12 -14.50 -46.49
C GLY A 3 -2.20 -13.22 -45.68
N ASP A 4 -3.32 -13.00 -45.02
CA ASP A 4 -3.43 -12.02 -43.90
C ASP A 4 -2.47 -12.47 -42.83
N ALA A 5 -1.38 -11.74 -42.69
CA ALA A 5 -0.51 -11.83 -41.50
C ALA A 5 -1.29 -11.20 -40.35
N ASP A 6 -1.88 -12.07 -39.55
CA ASP A 6 -2.50 -11.75 -38.29
C ASP A 6 -1.48 -10.99 -37.41
N HIS A 7 -1.57 -9.66 -37.43
CA HIS A 7 -0.88 -8.80 -36.46
C HIS A 7 -1.63 -8.99 -35.13
N SER A 8 -1.27 -10.06 -34.42
CA SER A 8 -1.62 -10.18 -33.00
C SER A 8 -1.09 -8.92 -32.30
N ALA A 9 -1.96 -7.93 -32.15
CA ALA A 9 -1.69 -6.76 -31.32
C ALA A 9 -1.32 -7.29 -29.93
N ALA A 10 -0.11 -6.99 -29.46
CA ALA A 10 0.28 -7.30 -28.10
C ALA A 10 -0.79 -6.77 -27.14
N ALA A 11 -1.21 -7.60 -26.17
CA ALA A 11 -2.17 -7.16 -25.17
C ALA A 11 -1.68 -5.86 -24.52
N PRO A 12 -2.59 -4.90 -24.26
CA PRO A 12 -2.22 -3.67 -23.61
C PRO A 12 -1.54 -3.96 -22.25
N PRO A 13 -0.56 -3.16 -21.83
CA PRO A 13 0.14 -3.39 -20.58
C PRO A 13 -0.81 -3.22 -19.38
N ASP A 14 -0.57 -4.01 -18.34
CA ASP A 14 -1.26 -3.87 -17.07
C ASP A 14 -0.98 -2.48 -16.48
N ARG A 15 -2.04 -1.82 -16.01
CA ARG A 15 -1.99 -0.49 -15.38
C ARG A 15 -2.43 -0.59 -13.92
N PRO A 16 -1.67 0.02 -12.98
CA PRO A 16 -2.00 -0.02 -11.56
C PRO A 16 -3.31 0.70 -11.23
N PHE A 17 -4.06 0.14 -10.27
CA PHE A 17 -5.19 0.81 -9.64
C PHE A 17 -5.25 0.51 -8.15
N ALA A 18 -5.92 1.37 -7.39
CA ALA A 18 -6.26 1.15 -5.99
C ALA A 18 -7.67 1.65 -5.69
N VAL A 19 -8.42 0.90 -4.90
CA VAL A 19 -9.76 1.26 -4.45
C VAL A 19 -9.99 0.83 -3.02
N GLY A 20 -10.60 1.71 -2.23
CA GLY A 20 -10.85 1.38 -0.83
C GLY A 20 -11.46 2.52 -0.04
N VAL A 21 -11.46 2.33 1.26
CA VAL A 21 -11.82 3.33 2.26
C VAL A 21 -10.65 3.54 3.20
N SER A 22 -10.52 4.76 3.74
CA SER A 22 -9.51 5.08 4.75
C SER A 22 -10.14 5.91 5.87
N PHE A 23 -9.38 6.16 6.92
CA PHE A 23 -9.77 7.07 8.00
C PHE A 23 -10.19 8.47 7.54
N ARG A 24 -9.78 8.86 6.31
CA ARG A 24 -10.15 10.15 5.70
C ARG A 24 -11.53 10.12 5.05
N THR A 25 -12.01 8.95 4.65
CA THR A 25 -13.23 8.82 3.84
C THR A 25 -14.35 8.06 4.55
N ALA A 26 -14.03 7.32 5.61
CA ALA A 26 -14.99 6.52 6.36
C ALA A 26 -14.68 6.53 7.86
N ASP A 27 -15.71 6.52 8.69
CA ASP A 27 -15.57 6.38 10.14
C ASP A 27 -15.11 4.96 10.54
N SER A 28 -14.77 4.76 11.82
CA SER A 28 -14.30 3.46 12.32
C SER A 28 -15.35 2.36 12.16
N ARG A 29 -16.63 2.65 12.35
CA ARG A 29 -17.72 1.66 12.26
C ARG A 29 -17.83 1.08 10.85
N ILE A 30 -17.64 1.91 9.83
CA ILE A 30 -17.63 1.47 8.44
C ILE A 30 -16.38 0.66 8.15
N ARG A 31 -15.21 1.12 8.62
CA ARG A 31 -13.95 0.40 8.43
C ARG A 31 -13.96 -0.96 9.14
N ASP A 32 -14.49 -1.04 10.36
CA ASP A 32 -14.62 -2.30 11.12
C ASP A 32 -15.51 -3.31 10.38
N ARG A 33 -16.60 -2.87 9.74
CA ARG A 33 -17.46 -3.73 8.92
C ARG A 33 -16.76 -4.23 7.63
N LEU A 34 -15.91 -3.40 7.06
CA LEU A 34 -15.12 -3.75 5.88
C LEU A 34 -13.90 -4.59 6.22
N PHE A 35 -13.45 -4.59 7.47
CA PHE A 35 -12.23 -5.26 7.90
C PHE A 35 -12.17 -6.72 7.42
N ILE A 36 -11.04 -7.08 6.79
CA ILE A 36 -10.79 -8.41 6.27
C ILE A 36 -9.82 -9.10 7.22
N GLU A 37 -10.32 -10.08 7.97
CA GLU A 37 -9.45 -10.89 8.82
C GLU A 37 -8.41 -11.63 7.97
N PRO A 38 -7.15 -11.79 8.44
CA PRO A 38 -6.10 -12.49 7.69
C PRO A 38 -6.51 -13.88 7.18
N LYS A 39 -7.32 -14.62 7.94
CA LYS A 39 -7.83 -15.93 7.56
C LYS A 39 -8.87 -15.92 6.43
N ALA A 40 -9.54 -14.78 6.21
CA ALA A 40 -10.54 -14.61 5.16
C ALA A 40 -9.94 -14.06 3.84
N LEU A 41 -8.68 -13.61 3.89
CA LEU A 41 -7.99 -13.03 2.75
C LEU A 41 -7.80 -14.01 1.58
N PRO A 42 -7.40 -15.29 1.80
CA PRO A 42 -7.27 -16.26 0.71
C PRO A 42 -8.60 -16.50 -0.04
N ASP A 43 -9.71 -16.63 0.68
CA ASP A 43 -11.04 -16.84 0.07
C ASP A 43 -11.46 -15.62 -0.77
N LEU A 44 -11.21 -14.41 -0.30
CA LEU A 44 -11.48 -13.18 -1.05
C LEU A 44 -10.67 -13.14 -2.34
N LEU A 45 -9.39 -13.45 -2.29
CA LEU A 45 -8.49 -13.47 -3.45
C LEU A 45 -8.88 -14.58 -4.45
N CYS A 46 -9.27 -15.76 -3.98
CA CYS A 46 -9.79 -16.83 -4.84
C CYS A 46 -11.06 -16.39 -5.58
N ARG A 47 -12.01 -15.79 -4.88
CA ARG A 47 -13.24 -15.26 -5.51
C ARG A 47 -12.95 -14.16 -6.52
N ALA A 48 -12.00 -13.26 -6.22
CA ALA A 48 -11.57 -12.23 -7.15
C ALA A 48 -10.98 -12.83 -8.44
N ARG A 49 -10.16 -13.88 -8.31
CA ARG A 49 -9.60 -14.62 -9.45
C ARG A 49 -10.67 -15.33 -10.27
N GLU A 50 -11.64 -15.99 -9.65
CA GLU A 50 -12.80 -16.60 -10.32
C GLU A 50 -13.63 -15.55 -11.05
N GLY A 51 -13.69 -14.32 -10.55
CA GLY A 51 -14.30 -13.16 -11.21
C GLY A 51 -13.47 -12.54 -12.33
N GLY A 52 -12.31 -13.14 -12.68
CA GLY A 52 -11.48 -12.73 -13.82
C GLY A 52 -10.34 -11.75 -13.46
N ALA A 53 -10.11 -11.42 -12.18
CA ALA A 53 -9.00 -10.59 -11.79
C ALA A 53 -7.67 -11.35 -11.93
N SER A 54 -6.67 -10.74 -12.59
CA SER A 54 -5.37 -11.36 -12.84
C SER A 54 -4.33 -11.03 -11.77
N ALA A 55 -4.37 -9.82 -11.22
CA ALA A 55 -3.41 -9.34 -10.24
C ALA A 55 -4.07 -8.41 -9.22
N LEU A 56 -4.22 -8.89 -7.98
CA LEU A 56 -4.80 -8.15 -6.86
C LEU A 56 -4.11 -8.49 -5.54
N MET A 57 -4.02 -7.50 -4.66
CA MET A 57 -3.78 -7.69 -3.23
C MET A 57 -4.82 -6.91 -2.42
N ALA A 58 -5.15 -7.35 -1.23
CA ALA A 58 -6.01 -6.63 -0.32
C ALA A 58 -5.26 -6.27 0.96
N LEU A 59 -5.29 -4.99 1.33
CA LEU A 59 -4.70 -4.46 2.55
C LEU A 59 -5.82 -4.06 3.50
N SER A 60 -5.83 -4.65 4.70
CA SER A 60 -6.84 -4.39 5.74
C SER A 60 -6.12 -4.07 7.04
N THR A 61 -6.28 -2.83 7.51
CA THR A 61 -5.66 -2.30 8.73
C THR A 61 -6.69 -1.47 9.51
N CYS A 62 -6.31 -0.91 10.68
CA CYS A 62 -7.17 0.04 11.41
C CYS A 62 -7.52 1.28 10.59
N ASP A 63 -6.58 1.72 9.74
CA ASP A 63 -6.69 2.98 9.02
C ASP A 63 -7.40 2.86 7.68
N ARG A 64 -7.35 1.65 7.08
CA ARG A 64 -7.86 1.43 5.72
C ARG A 64 -8.25 -0.01 5.43
N VAL A 65 -9.17 -0.15 4.52
CA VAL A 65 -9.44 -1.41 3.82
C VAL A 65 -9.47 -1.10 2.33
N GLU A 66 -8.53 -1.67 1.59
CA GLU A 66 -8.37 -1.38 0.17
C GLU A 66 -7.92 -2.59 -0.64
N ILE A 67 -8.21 -2.56 -1.92
CA ILE A 67 -7.71 -3.50 -2.92
C ILE A 67 -6.81 -2.70 -3.87
N VAL A 68 -5.60 -3.22 -4.07
CA VAL A 68 -4.63 -2.73 -5.05
C VAL A 68 -4.46 -3.79 -6.12
N GLY A 69 -4.44 -3.39 -7.37
CA GLY A 69 -4.30 -4.32 -8.49
C GLY A 69 -3.62 -3.70 -9.70
N ALA A 70 -3.43 -4.53 -10.71
CA ALA A 70 -2.97 -4.10 -12.02
C ALA A 70 -3.75 -4.87 -13.11
N ASP A 71 -4.24 -4.14 -14.11
CA ASP A 71 -5.09 -4.70 -15.16
C ASP A 71 -4.96 -3.86 -16.45
N PRO A 72 -5.09 -4.43 -17.65
CA PRO A 72 -5.16 -3.67 -18.89
C PRO A 72 -6.32 -2.65 -18.92
N GLU A 73 -7.43 -2.97 -18.23
CA GLU A 73 -8.61 -2.11 -18.09
C GLU A 73 -8.83 -1.72 -16.61
N PRO A 74 -7.97 -0.86 -16.03
CA PRO A 74 -7.95 -0.60 -14.60
C PRO A 74 -9.25 -0.01 -14.06
N GLU A 75 -10.01 0.74 -14.87
CA GLU A 75 -11.30 1.30 -14.46
C GLU A 75 -12.38 0.20 -14.27
N ALA A 76 -12.37 -0.82 -15.11
CA ALA A 76 -13.29 -1.96 -15.00
C ALA A 76 -12.90 -2.85 -13.81
N ALA A 77 -11.60 -3.17 -13.67
CA ALA A 77 -11.07 -3.95 -12.56
C ALA A 77 -11.30 -3.25 -11.21
N CYS A 78 -11.11 -1.94 -11.15
CA CYS A 78 -11.38 -1.11 -9.97
C CYS A 78 -12.85 -1.17 -9.55
N ARG A 79 -13.80 -1.08 -10.52
CA ARG A 79 -15.24 -1.23 -10.21
C ARG A 79 -15.56 -2.62 -9.67
N ALA A 80 -14.98 -3.67 -10.23
CA ALA A 80 -15.16 -5.04 -9.75
C ALA A 80 -14.61 -5.21 -8.32
N ALA A 81 -13.42 -4.70 -8.04
CA ALA A 81 -12.81 -4.70 -6.71
C ALA A 81 -13.66 -3.92 -5.69
N GLU A 82 -14.20 -2.76 -6.08
CA GLU A 82 -15.12 -1.99 -5.23
C GLU A 82 -16.41 -2.76 -4.92
N ALA A 83 -16.95 -3.51 -5.88
CA ALA A 83 -18.13 -4.34 -5.68
C ALA A 83 -17.88 -5.40 -4.59
N ILE A 84 -16.71 -6.05 -4.59
CA ILE A 84 -16.29 -7.00 -3.55
C ILE A 84 -16.29 -6.35 -2.16
N LEU A 85 -15.79 -5.12 -2.04
CA LEU A 85 -15.80 -4.38 -0.77
C LEU A 85 -17.24 -3.98 -0.37
N LYS A 86 -18.08 -3.56 -1.32
CA LYS A 86 -19.47 -3.17 -1.06
C LYS A 86 -20.34 -4.33 -0.56
N GLU A 87 -20.11 -5.54 -1.03
CA GLU A 87 -20.83 -6.73 -0.55
C GLU A 87 -20.72 -6.88 0.97
N ARG A 88 -19.58 -6.51 1.55
CA ARG A 88 -19.34 -6.58 3.01
C ARG A 88 -20.17 -5.55 3.81
N LEU A 89 -20.65 -4.49 3.16
CA LEU A 89 -21.50 -3.48 3.78
C LEU A 89 -23.01 -3.80 3.71
N GLU A 90 -23.37 -4.99 3.17
CA GLU A 90 -24.78 -5.46 3.09
C GLU A 90 -25.73 -4.43 2.46
N GLY A 91 -25.25 -3.77 1.39
CA GLY A 91 -26.05 -2.81 0.62
C GLY A 91 -26.19 -1.40 1.21
N THR A 92 -25.58 -1.09 2.35
CA THR A 92 -25.70 0.21 3.04
C THR A 92 -24.44 1.07 2.96
N ALA A 93 -23.73 1.09 1.82
CA ALA A 93 -22.56 1.94 1.64
C ALA A 93 -22.99 3.41 1.47
N PRO A 94 -22.55 4.34 2.34
CA PRO A 94 -22.74 5.77 2.11
C PRO A 94 -22.11 6.20 0.79
N ALA A 95 -22.70 7.20 0.13
CA ALA A 95 -22.14 7.71 -1.11
C ALA A 95 -20.77 8.40 -0.84
N GLY A 96 -19.80 8.16 -1.73
CA GLY A 96 -18.52 8.88 -1.73
C GLY A 96 -17.47 8.40 -0.73
N ILE A 97 -17.69 7.28 -0.03
CA ILE A 97 -16.68 6.75 0.92
C ILE A 97 -15.50 6.06 0.24
N PHE A 98 -15.70 5.54 -0.98
CA PHE A 98 -14.64 4.85 -1.72
C PHE A 98 -13.82 5.85 -2.53
N TYR A 99 -12.49 5.88 -2.31
CA TYR A 99 -11.56 6.52 -3.22
C TYR A 99 -11.13 5.54 -4.32
N ARG A 100 -10.67 6.10 -5.44
CA ARG A 100 -10.13 5.35 -6.56
C ARG A 100 -8.90 6.07 -7.07
N HIS A 101 -7.83 5.32 -7.29
CA HIS A 101 -6.59 5.82 -7.88
C HIS A 101 -6.22 4.95 -9.07
N TYR A 102 -5.67 5.56 -10.11
CA TYR A 102 -5.27 4.90 -11.34
C TYR A 102 -3.85 5.32 -11.72
N ASP A 103 -3.14 4.46 -12.44
CA ASP A 103 -1.83 4.76 -13.01
C ASP A 103 -0.84 5.31 -11.98
N MET A 104 -0.23 6.43 -12.29
CA MET A 104 0.75 7.08 -11.41
C MET A 104 0.18 7.54 -10.07
N ASP A 105 -1.12 7.84 -10.00
CA ASP A 105 -1.76 8.18 -8.72
C ASP A 105 -1.91 6.94 -7.84
N ALA A 106 -2.19 5.77 -8.43
CA ALA A 106 -2.16 4.50 -7.72
C ALA A 106 -0.76 4.15 -7.23
N VAL A 107 0.27 4.32 -8.07
CA VAL A 107 1.67 4.10 -7.66
C VAL A 107 2.05 5.01 -6.51
N ARG A 108 1.75 6.31 -6.60
CA ARG A 108 2.00 7.28 -5.52
C ARG A 108 1.30 6.87 -4.23
N HIS A 109 0.05 6.47 -4.32
CA HIS A 109 -0.77 6.03 -3.19
C HIS A 109 -0.13 4.82 -2.48
N VAL A 110 0.23 3.79 -3.23
CA VAL A 110 0.87 2.58 -2.70
C VAL A 110 2.22 2.88 -2.05
N PHE A 111 3.05 3.73 -2.66
CA PHE A 111 4.33 4.15 -2.10
C PHE A 111 4.15 4.89 -0.77
N ARG A 112 3.18 5.81 -0.69
CA ARG A 112 2.88 6.56 0.53
C ARG A 112 2.39 5.65 1.66
N ILE A 113 1.55 4.65 1.34
CA ILE A 113 1.07 3.66 2.31
C ILE A 113 2.22 2.83 2.84
N ALA A 114 3.03 2.23 1.96
CA ALA A 114 4.15 1.41 2.37
C ALA A 114 5.17 2.18 3.24
N CYS A 115 5.32 3.50 2.98
CA CYS A 115 6.18 4.40 3.78
C CYS A 115 5.49 4.95 5.04
N ALA A 116 4.25 4.55 5.36
CA ALA A 116 3.47 5.07 6.49
C ALA A 116 3.24 6.60 6.45
N LEU A 117 3.15 7.18 5.24
CA LEU A 117 2.90 8.61 5.03
C LEU A 117 1.41 8.94 4.92
N ASP A 118 0.58 7.93 4.66
CA ASP A 118 -0.88 8.06 4.56
C ASP A 118 -1.57 7.25 5.66
N SER A 119 -1.08 7.29 6.87
CA SER A 119 -1.69 6.74 8.08
C SER A 119 -2.17 7.87 8.98
N GLN A 120 -3.08 7.58 9.92
CA GLN A 120 -3.47 8.56 10.95
C GLN A 120 -2.23 8.99 11.74
N MET A 121 -1.35 8.04 12.03
CA MET A 121 -0.03 8.32 12.56
C MET A 121 1.03 8.12 11.49
N VAL A 122 1.56 9.24 10.99
CA VAL A 122 2.65 9.22 10.04
C VAL A 122 3.86 8.51 10.65
N GLY A 123 4.35 7.46 9.97
CA GLY A 123 5.53 6.69 10.40
C GLY A 123 5.23 5.48 11.29
N GLU A 124 3.96 5.04 11.42
CA GLU A 124 3.65 3.85 12.21
C GLU A 124 4.45 2.61 11.76
N SER A 125 4.95 1.85 12.74
CA SER A 125 5.84 0.72 12.45
C SER A 125 5.13 -0.47 11.82
N GLN A 126 3.83 -0.63 12.07
CA GLN A 126 3.06 -1.81 11.73
C GLN A 126 2.66 -1.91 10.26
N ILE A 127 2.40 -0.78 9.58
CA ILE A 127 1.90 -0.79 8.21
C ILE A 127 2.82 -1.55 7.24
N LEU A 128 4.14 -1.46 7.42
CA LEU A 128 5.08 -2.21 6.56
C LEU A 128 4.98 -3.72 6.78
N GLY A 129 4.74 -4.17 8.01
CA GLY A 129 4.48 -5.57 8.34
C GLY A 129 3.19 -6.06 7.66
N GLN A 130 2.11 -5.33 7.87
CA GLN A 130 0.78 -5.61 7.29
C GLN A 130 0.81 -5.58 5.75
N PHE A 131 1.55 -4.62 5.17
CA PHE A 131 1.75 -4.56 3.71
C PHE A 131 2.49 -5.80 3.19
N LYS A 132 3.55 -6.25 3.87
CA LYS A 132 4.25 -7.49 3.51
C LYS A 132 3.36 -8.73 3.62
N GLU A 133 2.56 -8.82 4.69
CA GLU A 133 1.62 -9.92 4.88
C GLU A 133 0.55 -9.93 3.78
N ALA A 134 0.03 -8.77 3.38
CA ALA A 134 -0.93 -8.64 2.28
C ALA A 134 -0.33 -9.07 0.94
N VAL A 135 0.91 -8.65 0.64
CA VAL A 135 1.65 -9.08 -0.57
C VAL A 135 1.89 -10.59 -0.55
N GLN A 136 2.31 -11.15 0.59
CA GLN A 136 2.56 -12.59 0.71
C GLN A 136 1.28 -13.39 0.52
N ALA A 137 0.16 -13.00 1.14
CA ALA A 137 -1.12 -13.67 0.97
C ALA A 137 -1.60 -13.64 -0.50
N ALA A 138 -1.39 -12.53 -1.20
CA ALA A 138 -1.69 -12.41 -2.62
C ALA A 138 -0.74 -13.28 -3.47
N ALA A 139 0.54 -13.37 -3.13
CA ALA A 139 1.51 -14.24 -3.81
C ALA A 139 1.16 -15.72 -3.63
N ASP A 140 0.80 -16.13 -2.41
CA ASP A 140 0.37 -17.51 -2.11
C ASP A 140 -0.91 -17.90 -2.88
N ALA A 141 -1.78 -16.93 -3.16
CA ALA A 141 -2.96 -17.09 -4.01
C ALA A 141 -2.65 -17.01 -5.53
N GLY A 142 -1.38 -16.76 -5.93
CA GLY A 142 -0.98 -16.58 -7.32
C GLY A 142 -1.52 -15.30 -7.97
N MET A 143 -1.82 -14.27 -7.15
CA MET A 143 -2.41 -13.01 -7.57
C MET A 143 -1.39 -11.85 -7.69
N VAL A 144 -0.12 -12.09 -7.38
CA VAL A 144 0.97 -11.09 -7.54
C VAL A 144 1.75 -11.42 -8.80
N THR A 145 1.41 -10.78 -9.91
CA THR A 145 2.03 -10.98 -11.22
C THR A 145 2.29 -9.65 -11.91
N GLY A 146 3.18 -9.66 -12.91
CA GLY A 146 3.38 -8.53 -13.81
C GLY A 146 3.68 -7.21 -13.12
N GLU A 147 2.86 -6.19 -13.40
CA GLU A 147 3.03 -4.83 -12.89
C GLU A 147 2.78 -4.74 -11.38
N LEU A 148 1.85 -5.55 -10.82
CA LEU A 148 1.59 -5.56 -9.38
C LEU A 148 2.81 -6.06 -8.60
N ASP A 149 3.51 -7.09 -9.09
CA ASP A 149 4.74 -7.56 -8.45
C ASP A 149 5.81 -6.45 -8.43
N ARG A 150 6.03 -5.80 -9.56
CA ARG A 150 6.96 -4.66 -9.65
C ARG A 150 6.59 -3.53 -8.70
N LEU A 151 5.30 -3.17 -8.63
CA LEU A 151 4.81 -2.11 -7.76
C LEU A 151 5.04 -2.45 -6.29
N THR A 152 4.70 -3.65 -5.86
CA THR A 152 4.85 -4.07 -4.46
C THR A 152 6.32 -4.19 -4.06
N GLN A 153 7.19 -4.72 -4.92
CA GLN A 153 8.64 -4.77 -4.67
C GLN A 153 9.25 -3.37 -4.58
N ALA A 154 8.89 -2.46 -5.50
CA ALA A 154 9.37 -1.07 -5.45
C ALA A 154 8.90 -0.35 -4.17
N ALA A 155 7.64 -0.56 -3.77
CA ALA A 155 7.08 0.00 -2.54
C ALA A 155 7.81 -0.51 -1.29
N LEU A 156 8.08 -1.82 -1.21
CA LEU A 156 8.83 -2.43 -0.09
C LEU A 156 10.28 -1.94 -0.02
N ALA A 157 10.94 -1.82 -1.17
CA ALA A 157 12.30 -1.29 -1.24
C ALA A 157 12.36 0.17 -0.80
N LEU A 158 11.41 1.00 -1.26
CA LEU A 158 11.28 2.40 -0.86
C LEU A 158 11.02 2.53 0.64
N ALA A 159 10.05 1.78 1.18
CA ALA A 159 9.72 1.80 2.60
C ALA A 159 10.90 1.42 3.50
N LYS A 160 11.69 0.41 3.09
CA LYS A 160 12.92 0.04 3.79
C LYS A 160 13.94 1.18 3.77
N ARG A 161 14.12 1.84 2.61
CA ARG A 161 15.03 2.97 2.47
C ARG A 161 14.60 4.16 3.32
N VAL A 162 13.32 4.56 3.25
CA VAL A 162 12.75 5.65 4.08
C VAL A 162 13.01 5.40 5.56
N ARG A 163 12.73 4.20 6.07
CA ARG A 163 12.96 3.85 7.48
C ARG A 163 14.43 3.82 7.91
N SER A 164 15.34 3.55 6.98
CA SER A 164 16.77 3.52 7.30
C SER A 164 17.44 4.90 7.21
N THR A 165 16.85 5.85 6.47
CA THR A 165 17.41 7.18 6.24
C THR A 165 16.71 8.29 7.03
N THR A 166 15.47 8.06 7.48
CA THR A 166 14.67 9.01 8.25
C THR A 166 14.29 8.43 9.62
N ARG A 167 13.93 9.29 10.56
CA ARG A 167 13.42 8.89 11.88
C ARG A 167 11.90 8.67 11.89
N ILE A 168 11.27 8.56 10.71
CA ILE A 168 9.82 8.44 10.58
C ILE A 168 9.25 7.19 11.27
N GLY A 169 10.07 6.12 11.41
CA GLY A 169 9.68 4.87 12.07
C GLY A 169 9.76 4.88 13.62
N GLU A 170 10.23 5.97 14.23
CA GLU A 170 10.35 6.07 15.71
C GLU A 170 9.01 6.31 16.42
N GLY A 171 7.91 6.44 15.66
CA GLY A 171 6.59 6.78 16.15
C GLY A 171 5.94 5.76 17.10
N ALA A 172 6.14 4.47 16.89
CA ALA A 172 5.54 3.43 17.74
C ALA A 172 6.08 3.47 19.19
N VAL A 173 7.36 3.82 19.34
CA VAL A 173 7.96 4.04 20.67
C VAL A 173 7.32 5.25 21.35
N SER A 174 6.95 6.26 20.58
CA SER A 174 6.29 7.47 21.06
C SER A 174 4.85 7.22 21.54
N ALA A 175 4.06 6.39 20.86
CA ALA A 175 2.70 6.04 21.30
C ALA A 175 2.73 5.27 22.64
N ALA A 176 3.60 4.28 22.77
CA ALA A 176 3.76 3.55 24.01
C ALA A 176 4.23 4.45 25.18
N ALA A 177 5.11 5.41 24.90
CA ALA A 177 5.53 6.41 25.90
C ALA A 177 4.37 7.36 26.26
N ALA A 178 3.54 7.74 25.29
CA ALA A 178 2.34 8.56 25.55
C ALA A 178 1.33 7.82 26.45
N ALA A 179 1.11 6.53 26.24
CA ALA A 179 0.27 5.72 27.10
C ALA A 179 0.75 5.70 28.56
N VAL A 180 2.07 5.56 28.77
CA VAL A 180 2.68 5.66 30.11
C VAL A 180 2.47 7.05 30.71
N LYS A 181 2.62 8.11 29.92
CA LYS A 181 2.39 9.50 30.38
C LYS A 181 0.94 9.72 30.81
N VAL A 182 -0.04 9.26 30.03
CA VAL A 182 -1.47 9.31 30.39
C VAL A 182 -1.71 8.57 31.70
N ALA A 183 -1.11 7.39 31.87
CA ALA A 183 -1.22 6.63 33.10
C ALA A 183 -0.60 7.36 34.31
N GLN A 184 0.55 8.02 34.12
CA GLN A 184 1.19 8.85 35.15
C GLN A 184 0.31 10.04 35.55
N ASP A 185 -0.30 10.71 34.58
CA ASP A 185 -1.17 11.86 34.82
C ASP A 185 -2.45 11.44 35.58
N LEU A 186 -2.97 10.20 35.32
CA LEU A 186 -4.16 9.68 35.95
C LEU A 186 -3.89 9.07 37.35
N HIS A 187 -2.83 8.25 37.48
CA HIS A 187 -2.57 7.44 38.69
C HIS A 187 -1.38 7.93 39.52
N GLY A 188 -0.54 8.80 38.98
CA GLY A 188 0.65 9.35 39.64
C GLY A 188 1.83 8.37 39.66
N ASP A 189 1.78 7.35 40.50
CA ASP A 189 2.92 6.45 40.80
C ASP A 189 2.77 5.10 40.04
N ILE A 190 3.41 4.99 38.87
CA ILE A 190 3.37 3.78 38.05
C ILE A 190 3.86 2.51 38.76
N PRO A 191 4.95 2.55 39.58
CA PRO A 191 5.38 1.39 40.38
C PRO A 191 4.33 0.79 41.30
N ARG A 192 3.32 1.56 41.70
CA ARG A 192 2.20 1.06 42.52
C ARG A 192 1.02 0.55 41.71
N CYS A 193 1.00 0.81 40.40
CA CYS A 193 -0.08 0.38 39.53
C CYS A 193 0.05 -1.09 39.12
N ARG A 194 -1.10 -1.67 38.74
CA ARG A 194 -1.23 -3.03 38.22
C ARG A 194 -1.80 -2.92 36.81
N ALA A 195 -1.08 -3.51 35.85
CA ALA A 195 -1.51 -3.57 34.46
C ALA A 195 -2.01 -4.96 34.10
N LEU A 196 -3.02 -5.01 33.23
CA LEU A 196 -3.54 -6.21 32.57
C LEU A 196 -3.40 -6.03 31.06
N LEU A 197 -2.67 -6.95 30.42
CA LEU A 197 -2.64 -7.06 28.95
C LEU A 197 -3.63 -8.14 28.53
N VAL A 198 -4.56 -7.80 27.63
CA VAL A 198 -5.57 -8.71 27.08
C VAL A 198 -5.24 -9.00 25.62
N GLY A 199 -4.71 -10.18 25.33
CA GLY A 199 -4.31 -10.57 23.97
C GLY A 199 -2.80 -10.50 23.76
N LEU A 200 -2.38 -10.77 22.52
CA LEU A 200 -0.96 -10.88 22.12
C LEU A 200 -0.61 -10.03 20.88
N GLY A 201 -1.45 -9.04 20.54
CA GLY A 201 -1.19 -8.14 19.45
C GLY A 201 0.11 -7.35 19.68
N GLU A 202 0.85 -7.11 18.61
CA GLU A 202 2.18 -6.49 18.65
C GLU A 202 2.17 -5.12 19.33
N THR A 203 1.17 -4.27 19.01
CA THR A 203 1.04 -2.93 19.60
C THR A 203 0.78 -2.98 21.09
N GLY A 204 -0.15 -3.83 21.53
CA GLY A 204 -0.43 -3.99 22.97
C GLY A 204 0.80 -4.48 23.72
N TRP A 205 1.59 -5.34 23.09
CA TRP A 205 2.85 -5.82 23.65
C TRP A 205 3.88 -4.68 23.80
N LEU A 206 4.07 -3.87 22.76
CA LEU A 206 4.98 -2.71 22.80
C LEU A 206 4.58 -1.70 23.90
N ILE A 207 3.29 -1.46 24.08
CA ILE A 207 2.77 -0.62 25.17
C ILE A 207 3.06 -1.26 26.53
N ALA A 208 2.79 -2.57 26.68
CA ALA A 208 3.07 -3.29 27.93
C ALA A 208 4.56 -3.32 28.28
N GLU A 209 5.46 -3.51 27.31
CA GLU A 209 6.93 -3.39 27.53
C GLU A 209 7.34 -2.00 27.99
N GLN A 210 6.70 -0.95 27.46
CA GLN A 210 7.01 0.41 27.91
C GLN A 210 6.57 0.65 29.35
N PHE A 211 5.42 0.07 29.78
CA PHE A 211 5.04 0.07 31.18
C PHE A 211 6.02 -0.72 32.06
N GLN A 212 6.54 -1.85 31.57
CA GLN A 212 7.61 -2.58 32.29
C GLN A 212 8.88 -1.72 32.45
N ARG A 213 9.32 -1.02 31.41
CA ARG A 213 10.44 -0.10 31.45
C ARG A 213 10.22 1.08 32.40
N ALA A 214 8.96 1.54 32.51
CA ALA A 214 8.55 2.57 33.46
C ALA A 214 8.40 2.04 34.89
N GLY A 215 8.65 0.75 35.13
CA GLY A 215 8.69 0.14 36.47
C GLY A 215 7.31 -0.24 37.00
N ILE A 216 6.33 -0.59 36.14
CA ILE A 216 4.99 -1.04 36.58
C ILE A 216 5.10 -2.13 37.65
N GLY A 217 4.33 -2.01 38.73
CA GLY A 217 4.45 -2.92 39.86
C GLY A 217 4.04 -4.37 39.53
N VAL A 218 2.97 -4.54 38.77
CA VAL A 218 2.48 -5.86 38.32
C VAL A 218 1.99 -5.77 36.89
N LEU A 219 2.43 -6.67 36.03
CA LEU A 219 1.87 -6.88 34.68
C LEU A 219 1.32 -8.30 34.59
N ASN A 220 0.00 -8.42 34.44
CA ASN A 220 -0.66 -9.69 34.18
C ASN A 220 -0.99 -9.82 32.70
N LEU A 221 -1.04 -11.04 32.20
CA LEU A 221 -1.48 -11.37 30.84
C LEU A 221 -2.75 -12.25 30.91
N THR A 222 -3.71 -11.95 30.04
CA THR A 222 -4.90 -12.78 29.81
C THR A 222 -5.27 -12.80 28.34
N GLY A 223 -6.11 -13.73 27.95
CA GLY A 223 -6.66 -13.79 26.61
C GLY A 223 -7.39 -15.09 26.32
N PRO A 224 -8.29 -15.10 25.33
CA PRO A 224 -9.17 -16.24 25.03
C PRO A 224 -8.45 -17.43 24.37
N SER A 225 -7.18 -17.26 23.99
CA SER A 225 -6.38 -18.29 23.31
C SER A 225 -5.42 -19.00 24.28
N ARG A 226 -5.32 -20.32 24.20
CA ARG A 226 -4.27 -21.10 24.90
C ARG A 226 -2.84 -20.67 24.55
N ARG A 227 -2.66 -20.00 23.40
CA ARG A 227 -1.38 -19.39 23.02
C ARG A 227 -0.98 -18.30 24.01
N THR A 228 -1.95 -17.54 24.56
CA THR A 228 -1.70 -16.45 25.52
C THR A 228 -1.08 -16.99 26.82
N GLU A 229 -1.58 -18.11 27.34
CA GLU A 229 -1.03 -18.76 28.52
C GLU A 229 0.43 -19.21 28.31
N ARG A 230 0.71 -19.85 27.16
CA ARG A 230 2.07 -20.29 26.82
C ARG A 230 3.04 -19.11 26.68
N GLU A 231 2.58 -18.01 26.11
CA GLU A 231 3.39 -16.80 25.94
C GLU A 231 3.65 -16.12 27.29
N ALA A 232 2.68 -16.10 28.20
CA ALA A 232 2.88 -15.63 29.56
C ALA A 232 4.01 -16.42 30.25
N ALA A 233 3.98 -17.75 30.16
CA ALA A 233 5.01 -18.60 30.72
C ALA A 233 6.40 -18.33 30.11
N ARG A 234 6.49 -18.16 28.77
CA ARG A 234 7.76 -17.83 28.07
C ARG A 234 8.36 -16.50 28.53
N ARG A 235 7.51 -15.52 28.85
CA ARG A 235 7.92 -14.17 29.22
C ARG A 235 7.97 -13.94 30.71
N HIS A 236 7.80 -15.00 31.50
CA HIS A 236 7.76 -14.95 32.98
C HIS A 236 6.72 -13.96 33.54
N LEU A 237 5.58 -13.84 32.85
CA LEU A 237 4.44 -13.01 33.27
C LEU A 237 3.41 -13.84 34.02
N SER A 238 2.71 -13.22 34.96
CA SER A 238 1.55 -13.82 35.63
C SER A 238 0.38 -13.94 34.65
N PHE A 239 -0.09 -15.15 34.40
CA PHE A 239 -1.28 -15.41 33.58
C PHE A 239 -2.54 -15.41 34.43
N ARG A 240 -3.61 -14.78 33.94
CA ARG A 240 -4.97 -14.84 34.48
C ARG A 240 -5.86 -15.59 33.48
N PRO A 241 -6.59 -16.63 33.89
CA PRO A 241 -7.56 -17.29 33.02
C PRO A 241 -8.58 -16.28 32.44
N PHE A 242 -8.95 -16.45 31.19
CA PHE A 242 -9.82 -15.48 30.53
C PHE A 242 -11.27 -15.47 31.09
N ASP A 243 -11.72 -16.60 31.63
CA ASP A 243 -12.99 -16.73 32.33
C ASP A 243 -13.07 -15.92 33.65
N THR A 244 -11.91 -15.52 34.19
CA THR A 244 -11.78 -14.62 35.34
C THR A 244 -11.49 -13.16 34.94
N LEU A 245 -11.83 -12.75 33.72
CA LEU A 245 -11.53 -11.41 33.20
C LEU A 245 -12.17 -10.32 34.12
N ALA A 246 -13.40 -10.48 34.58
CA ALA A 246 -14.05 -9.51 35.43
C ALA A 246 -13.28 -9.27 36.76
N GLU A 247 -12.76 -10.33 37.37
CA GLU A 247 -11.93 -10.23 38.58
C GLU A 247 -10.58 -9.58 38.28
N ALA A 248 -9.97 -9.90 37.10
CA ALA A 248 -8.71 -9.32 36.65
C ALA A 248 -8.85 -7.81 36.39
N LEU A 249 -9.98 -7.37 35.82
CA LEU A 249 -10.31 -5.95 35.62
C LEU A 249 -10.46 -5.23 36.97
N ALA A 250 -11.15 -5.84 37.92
CA ALA A 250 -11.39 -5.23 39.25
C ALA A 250 -10.10 -4.95 40.06
N VAL A 251 -8.99 -5.62 39.76
CA VAL A 251 -7.72 -5.42 40.45
C VAL A 251 -6.68 -4.67 39.61
N SER A 252 -7.01 -4.27 38.40
CA SER A 252 -6.08 -3.60 37.45
C SER A 252 -6.35 -2.11 37.38
N ASP A 253 -5.30 -1.30 37.41
CA ASP A 253 -5.38 0.16 37.28
C ASP A 253 -5.25 0.57 35.80
N ILE A 254 -4.58 -0.27 35.01
CA ILE A 254 -4.33 -0.07 33.59
C ILE A 254 -4.70 -1.36 32.86
N VAL A 255 -5.52 -1.24 31.83
CA VAL A 255 -5.96 -2.37 30.98
C VAL A 255 -5.58 -2.06 29.54
N ILE A 256 -4.75 -2.90 28.94
CA ILE A 256 -4.29 -2.79 27.57
C ILE A 256 -4.92 -3.95 26.80
N THR A 257 -5.68 -3.68 25.74
CA THR A 257 -6.27 -4.72 24.91
C THR A 257 -5.57 -4.77 23.55
N ALA A 258 -5.32 -5.97 23.07
CA ALA A 258 -4.72 -6.21 21.75
C ALA A 258 -5.00 -7.66 21.28
N ALA A 259 -6.27 -8.05 21.25
CA ALA A 259 -6.70 -9.37 20.80
C ALA A 259 -7.26 -9.34 19.36
N GLY A 260 -7.95 -8.26 18.97
CA GLY A 260 -8.44 -8.02 17.62
C GLY A 260 -9.37 -9.12 17.09
N GLN A 261 -10.32 -9.61 17.92
CA GLN A 261 -11.14 -10.77 17.59
C GLN A 261 -12.46 -10.45 16.87
N GLY A 262 -12.67 -9.19 16.46
CA GLY A 262 -13.90 -8.79 15.78
C GLY A 262 -15.13 -8.73 16.69
N ARG A 263 -14.93 -8.76 18.01
CA ARG A 263 -15.97 -8.58 19.03
C ARG A 263 -15.40 -7.88 20.25
N TYR A 264 -16.23 -7.15 20.96
CA TYR A 264 -15.82 -6.55 22.22
C TYR A 264 -15.56 -7.63 23.27
N LEU A 265 -14.38 -7.60 23.86
CA LEU A 265 -13.99 -8.45 24.99
C LEU A 265 -14.38 -7.80 26.32
N ILE A 266 -14.41 -6.48 26.35
CA ILE A 266 -14.79 -5.66 27.50
C ILE A 266 -15.96 -4.77 27.06
N ASP A 267 -17.15 -5.10 27.49
CA ASP A 267 -18.32 -4.29 27.29
C ASP A 267 -18.55 -3.32 28.47
N ARG A 268 -19.50 -2.40 28.28
CA ARG A 268 -19.87 -1.41 29.32
C ARG A 268 -20.28 -2.06 30.65
N ALA A 269 -20.94 -3.21 30.60
CA ALA A 269 -21.42 -3.90 31.82
C ALA A 269 -20.24 -4.48 32.61
N ALA A 270 -19.30 -5.12 31.93
CA ALA A 270 -18.08 -5.66 32.55
C ALA A 270 -17.20 -4.55 33.15
N ALA A 271 -17.04 -3.43 32.46
CA ALA A 271 -16.28 -2.29 32.96
C ALA A 271 -16.96 -1.65 34.18
N ALA A 272 -18.28 -1.47 34.15
CA ALA A 272 -19.04 -0.93 35.28
C ALA A 272 -18.93 -1.84 36.51
N ALA A 273 -19.13 -3.16 36.37
CA ALA A 273 -18.97 -4.11 37.46
C ALA A 273 -17.58 -4.11 38.08
N ALA A 274 -16.52 -3.97 37.24
CA ALA A 274 -15.16 -3.84 37.74
C ALA A 274 -14.94 -2.55 38.54
N LEU A 275 -15.47 -1.41 38.08
CA LEU A 275 -15.40 -0.13 38.77
C LEU A 275 -16.12 -0.14 40.11
N ASP A 276 -17.29 -0.76 40.20
CA ASP A 276 -18.06 -0.94 41.44
C ASP A 276 -17.24 -1.71 42.50
N LEU A 277 -16.61 -2.82 42.10
CA LEU A 277 -15.73 -3.62 42.96
C LEU A 277 -14.51 -2.83 43.44
N ARG A 278 -14.04 -1.87 42.64
CA ARG A 278 -12.90 -0.98 42.95
C ARG A 278 -13.29 0.22 43.82
N ARG A 279 -14.53 0.40 44.17
CA ARG A 279 -15.06 1.59 44.86
C ARG A 279 -14.73 2.85 44.10
N SER A 280 -15.03 2.87 42.81
CA SER A 280 -14.80 3.98 41.86
C SER A 280 -13.33 4.47 41.76
N ARG A 281 -12.35 3.59 41.97
CA ARG A 281 -10.98 3.92 41.63
C ARG A 281 -10.84 3.83 40.10
N PRO A 282 -10.28 4.85 39.46
CA PRO A 282 -10.25 4.92 38.00
C PRO A 282 -9.48 3.76 37.37
N ILE A 283 -9.91 3.39 36.16
CA ILE A 283 -9.22 2.45 35.28
C ILE A 283 -8.86 3.18 33.98
N LEU A 284 -7.59 3.12 33.60
CA LEU A 284 -7.15 3.50 32.27
C LEU A 284 -7.30 2.28 31.33
N PHE A 285 -8.12 2.44 30.31
CA PHE A 285 -8.26 1.48 29.23
C PHE A 285 -7.49 1.99 28.00
N VAL A 286 -6.60 1.18 27.45
CA VAL A 286 -5.87 1.43 26.22
C VAL A 286 -6.25 0.34 25.23
N ASP A 287 -7.11 0.68 24.27
CA ASP A 287 -7.55 -0.25 23.23
C ASP A 287 -6.63 -0.19 22.02
N ALA A 288 -5.75 -1.17 21.93
CA ALA A 288 -4.88 -1.40 20.78
C ALA A 288 -5.33 -2.59 19.92
N GLY A 289 -6.56 -3.08 20.14
CA GLY A 289 -7.19 -4.12 19.32
C GLY A 289 -7.66 -3.59 17.97
N ILE A 290 -7.48 -4.42 16.94
CA ILE A 290 -7.96 -4.13 15.58
C ILE A 290 -8.63 -5.40 15.04
N PRO A 291 -9.96 -5.39 14.88
CA PRO A 291 -10.95 -4.39 15.36
C PRO A 291 -10.89 -4.17 16.88
N SER A 292 -11.53 -3.08 17.34
CA SER A 292 -11.60 -2.72 18.77
C SER A 292 -12.03 -3.88 19.66
N ASP A 293 -11.32 -4.05 20.77
CA ASP A 293 -11.62 -5.06 21.78
C ASP A 293 -12.52 -4.51 22.92
N ILE A 294 -12.67 -3.20 23.02
CA ILE A 294 -13.44 -2.50 24.06
C ILE A 294 -14.63 -1.78 23.44
N ASP A 295 -15.82 -1.96 24.04
CA ASP A 295 -17.01 -1.22 23.62
C ASP A 295 -16.81 0.29 23.88
N PRO A 296 -16.99 1.16 22.88
CA PRO A 296 -16.92 2.62 23.06
C PRO A 296 -17.85 3.17 24.14
N ALA A 297 -18.94 2.46 24.48
CA ALA A 297 -19.83 2.83 25.57
C ALA A 297 -19.16 2.79 26.96
N VAL A 298 -17.97 2.23 27.10
CA VAL A 298 -17.16 2.25 28.31
C VAL A 298 -16.73 3.68 28.66
N ASP A 299 -16.46 4.52 27.66
CA ASP A 299 -16.05 5.92 27.83
C ASP A 299 -17.12 6.79 28.51
N ALA A 300 -18.38 6.34 28.52
CA ALA A 300 -19.46 7.02 29.23
C ALA A 300 -19.49 6.75 30.76
N LEU A 301 -18.60 5.91 31.28
CA LEU A 301 -18.49 5.62 32.72
C LEU A 301 -17.56 6.62 33.39
N SER A 302 -17.95 7.20 34.53
CA SER A 302 -17.27 8.33 35.16
C SER A 302 -15.81 8.04 35.55
N ASP A 303 -15.48 6.80 35.89
CA ASP A 303 -14.16 6.39 36.38
C ASP A 303 -13.43 5.47 35.39
N ALA A 304 -13.94 5.36 34.17
CA ALA A 304 -13.28 4.71 33.03
C ALA A 304 -12.67 5.77 32.11
N PHE A 305 -11.43 5.60 31.75
CA PHE A 305 -10.71 6.47 30.82
C PHE A 305 -10.29 5.63 29.63
N LEU A 306 -11.09 5.66 28.58
CA LEU A 306 -10.84 4.88 27.36
C LEU A 306 -10.06 5.69 26.35
N TYR A 307 -8.87 5.18 26.00
CA TYR A 307 -8.05 5.70 24.92
C TYR A 307 -7.90 4.61 23.87
N THR A 308 -8.33 4.89 22.67
CA THR A 308 -8.00 4.07 21.50
C THR A 308 -6.51 4.27 21.14
N LEU A 309 -5.95 3.36 20.34
CA LEU A 309 -4.61 3.54 19.80
C LEU A 309 -4.46 4.91 19.14
N GLN A 310 -5.47 5.35 18.39
CA GLN A 310 -5.51 6.65 17.72
C GLN A 310 -5.44 7.84 18.68
N ASP A 311 -6.10 7.76 19.83
CA ASP A 311 -6.07 8.83 20.84
C ASP A 311 -4.69 8.95 21.47
N ILE A 312 -4.06 7.81 21.78
CA ILE A 312 -2.68 7.75 22.27
C ILE A 312 -1.70 8.30 21.24
N GLU A 313 -1.89 7.99 19.98
CA GLU A 313 -1.07 8.49 18.87
C GLU A 313 -1.19 10.00 18.70
N ARG A 314 -2.40 10.55 18.76
CA ARG A 314 -2.62 12.02 18.74
C ARG A 314 -1.94 12.74 19.92
N LEU A 315 -1.96 12.11 21.09
CA LEU A 315 -1.25 12.68 22.26
C LEU A 315 0.27 12.67 22.05
N ALA A 316 0.80 11.61 21.46
CA ALA A 316 2.20 11.53 21.07
C ALA A 316 2.60 12.58 20.03
N GLU A 317 1.69 12.89 19.08
CA GLU A 317 1.94 13.91 18.03
C GLU A 317 2.04 15.34 18.57
N LYS A 318 1.27 15.69 19.59
CA LYS A 318 1.32 17.04 20.19
C LYS A 318 2.70 17.37 20.78
N GLY A 319 3.53 16.37 21.04
CA GLY A 319 4.87 16.53 21.60
C GLY A 319 6.03 16.68 20.58
N GLN A 320 5.77 16.62 19.25
CA GLN A 320 6.87 16.53 18.27
C GLN A 320 6.68 17.45 17.06
N LEU A 321 7.26 18.66 17.13
CA LEU A 321 7.47 19.58 16.00
C LEU A 321 8.42 18.98 14.92
N ASP A 322 9.23 17.99 15.26
CA ASP A 322 10.25 17.39 14.38
C ASP A 322 9.66 16.46 13.32
N ARG A 323 8.51 15.83 13.54
CA ARG A 323 7.89 14.90 12.58
C ARG A 323 7.51 15.51 11.22
N LYS A 324 7.23 16.81 11.18
CA LYS A 324 6.91 17.48 9.89
C LYS A 324 8.12 17.55 8.96
N ALA A 325 9.33 17.63 9.52
CA ALA A 325 10.57 17.62 8.72
C ALA A 325 10.82 16.22 8.15
N GLU A 326 10.74 15.20 8.99
CA GLU A 326 10.92 13.78 8.60
C GLU A 326 9.89 13.34 7.54
N ALA A 327 8.62 13.76 7.71
CA ALA A 327 7.58 13.47 6.71
C ALA A 327 7.87 14.14 5.36
N ARG A 328 8.43 15.38 5.36
CA ARG A 328 8.81 16.05 4.11
C ARG A 328 9.98 15.35 3.42
N GLU A 329 10.96 14.88 4.17
CA GLU A 329 12.07 14.11 3.62
C GLU A 329 11.58 12.79 3.00
N ALA A 330 10.72 12.07 3.70
CA ALA A 330 10.10 10.86 3.18
C ALA A 330 9.23 11.11 1.94
N GLU A 331 8.46 12.22 1.89
CA GLU A 331 7.71 12.63 0.68
C GLU A 331 8.65 12.93 -0.50
N ALA A 332 9.77 13.60 -0.27
CA ALA A 332 10.76 13.83 -1.33
C ALA A 332 11.34 12.50 -1.87
N MET A 333 11.53 11.51 -1.00
CA MET A 333 11.96 10.17 -1.42
C MET A 333 10.88 9.44 -2.25
N VAL A 334 9.60 9.64 -1.91
CA VAL A 334 8.46 9.13 -2.72
C VAL A 334 8.45 9.79 -4.08
N ASP A 335 8.62 11.11 -4.19
CA ASP A 335 8.66 11.83 -5.47
C ASP A 335 9.83 11.39 -6.36
N ALA A 336 11.00 11.15 -5.76
CA ALA A 336 12.15 10.58 -6.47
C ALA A 336 11.85 9.17 -7.00
N ALA A 337 11.27 8.30 -6.16
CA ALA A 337 10.89 6.95 -6.55
C ALA A 337 9.82 6.92 -7.66
N LEU A 338 8.88 7.88 -7.66
CA LEU A 338 7.91 8.04 -8.74
C LEU A 338 8.57 8.44 -10.07
N SER A 339 9.58 9.28 -10.01
CA SER A 339 10.36 9.68 -11.19
C SER A 339 11.12 8.49 -11.76
N ASP A 340 11.72 7.67 -10.89
CA ASP A 340 12.42 6.44 -11.28
C ASP A 340 11.43 5.42 -11.87
N TRP A 341 10.24 5.26 -11.26
CA TRP A 341 9.19 4.39 -11.77
C TRP A 341 8.75 4.77 -13.18
N ARG A 342 8.46 6.08 -13.42
CA ARG A 342 8.09 6.59 -14.76
C ARG A 342 9.15 6.29 -15.80
N ARG A 343 10.43 6.50 -15.46
CA ARG A 343 11.55 6.22 -16.37
C ARG A 343 11.61 4.73 -16.70
N ALA A 344 11.56 3.86 -15.70
CA ALA A 344 11.58 2.42 -15.88
C ALA A 344 10.36 1.92 -16.68
N GLN A 345 9.20 2.53 -16.52
CA GLN A 345 8.01 2.23 -17.31
C GLN A 345 8.20 2.63 -18.78
N ALA A 346 8.65 3.84 -19.05
CA ALA A 346 8.93 4.31 -20.41
C ALA A 346 9.99 3.45 -21.12
N GLU A 347 11.04 3.01 -20.42
CA GLU A 347 12.03 2.08 -20.94
C GLU A 347 11.39 0.74 -21.34
N ARG A 348 10.52 0.17 -20.49
CA ARG A 348 9.81 -1.08 -20.78
C ARG A 348 8.86 -0.96 -21.97
N GLU A 349 8.13 0.15 -22.07
CA GLU A 349 7.23 0.43 -23.19
C GLU A 349 8.00 0.62 -24.52
N GLY A 350 9.22 1.12 -24.45
CA GLY A 350 10.08 1.28 -25.63
C GLY A 350 10.70 -0.02 -26.14
N VAL A 351 10.91 -1.03 -25.29
CA VAL A 351 11.57 -2.29 -25.65
C VAL A 351 10.84 -3.06 -26.76
N PRO A 352 9.51 -3.26 -26.74
CA PRO A 352 8.81 -3.97 -27.81
C PRO A 352 8.99 -3.31 -29.18
N GLY A 353 8.95 -1.98 -29.24
CA GLY A 353 9.19 -1.22 -30.47
C GLY A 353 10.60 -1.42 -31.01
N LEU A 354 11.61 -1.45 -30.13
CA LEU A 354 13.00 -1.68 -30.54
C LEU A 354 13.21 -3.12 -31.03
N VAL A 355 12.61 -4.12 -30.37
CA VAL A 355 12.64 -5.52 -30.83
C VAL A 355 11.99 -5.64 -32.18
N ALA A 356 10.78 -5.11 -32.36
CA ALA A 356 10.07 -5.13 -33.63
C ALA A 356 10.87 -4.45 -34.76
N LEU A 357 11.55 -3.34 -34.46
CA LEU A 357 12.41 -2.65 -35.42
C LEU A 357 13.63 -3.51 -35.81
N ARG A 358 14.25 -4.17 -34.83
CA ARG A 358 15.36 -5.10 -35.07
C ARG A 358 14.93 -6.27 -35.95
N ASP A 359 13.82 -6.93 -35.60
CA ASP A 359 13.27 -8.05 -36.37
C ASP A 359 12.89 -7.62 -37.81
N HIS A 360 12.39 -6.40 -37.96
CA HIS A 360 12.09 -5.84 -39.28
C HIS A 360 13.39 -5.64 -40.10
N PHE A 361 14.43 -5.11 -39.50
CA PHE A 361 15.70 -4.91 -40.17
C PHE A 361 16.42 -6.22 -40.53
N ASP A 362 16.36 -7.20 -39.62
CA ASP A 362 16.90 -8.54 -39.88
C ASP A 362 16.18 -9.21 -41.05
N ARG A 363 14.87 -9.13 -41.14
CA ARG A 363 14.07 -9.63 -42.29
C ARG A 363 14.46 -8.96 -43.60
N LEU A 364 14.59 -7.63 -43.60
CA LEU A 364 15.02 -6.90 -44.81
C LEU A 364 16.44 -7.28 -45.26
N ARG A 365 17.37 -7.47 -44.31
CA ARG A 365 18.73 -7.98 -44.59
C ARG A 365 18.67 -9.34 -45.25
N ASP A 366 17.92 -10.29 -44.67
CA ASP A 366 17.85 -11.67 -45.19
C ASP A 366 17.15 -11.71 -46.57
N GLU A 367 16.17 -10.84 -46.80
CA GLU A 367 15.52 -10.66 -48.11
C GLU A 367 16.52 -10.16 -49.18
N VAL A 368 17.35 -9.16 -48.83
CA VAL A 368 18.37 -8.63 -49.74
C VAL A 368 19.43 -9.70 -50.07
N LEU A 369 19.92 -10.41 -49.05
CA LEU A 369 20.95 -11.45 -49.25
C LEU A 369 20.42 -12.63 -50.06
N SER A 370 19.14 -13.04 -49.85
CA SER A 370 18.56 -14.14 -50.61
C SER A 370 18.27 -13.80 -52.06
N ARG A 371 17.89 -12.55 -52.36
CA ARG A 371 17.63 -12.08 -53.72
C ARG A 371 18.93 -11.79 -54.51
N HIS A 372 20.01 -11.50 -53.80
CA HIS A 372 21.29 -11.13 -54.42
C HIS A 372 22.45 -11.96 -53.83
N PRO A 373 22.44 -13.30 -54.02
CA PRO A 373 23.41 -14.20 -53.37
C PRO A 373 24.86 -13.99 -53.83
N ASN A 374 25.07 -13.33 -54.95
CA ASN A 374 26.38 -13.06 -55.52
C ASN A 374 26.85 -11.60 -55.36
N ALA A 375 26.07 -10.78 -54.65
CA ALA A 375 26.46 -9.39 -54.41
C ALA A 375 27.68 -9.30 -53.48
N GLY A 376 28.64 -8.52 -53.87
CA GLY A 376 29.78 -8.20 -53.01
C GLY A 376 29.34 -7.36 -51.80
N PRO A 377 30.19 -7.25 -50.75
CA PRO A 377 29.81 -6.55 -49.52
C PRO A 377 29.34 -5.11 -49.72
N GLU A 378 29.94 -4.36 -50.63
CA GLU A 378 29.60 -2.98 -50.94
C GLU A 378 28.20 -2.88 -51.59
N GLU A 379 27.95 -3.75 -52.58
CA GLU A 379 26.65 -3.81 -53.26
C GLU A 379 25.54 -4.26 -52.33
N ALA A 380 25.73 -5.30 -51.53
CA ALA A 380 24.78 -5.80 -50.56
C ALA A 380 24.43 -4.72 -49.52
N THR A 381 25.43 -3.98 -49.03
CA THR A 381 25.22 -2.88 -48.05
C THR A 381 24.43 -1.74 -48.70
N ARG A 382 24.72 -1.34 -49.93
CA ARG A 382 23.96 -0.31 -50.65
C ARG A 382 22.50 -0.70 -50.87
N LEU A 383 22.27 -1.95 -51.28
CA LEU A 383 20.91 -2.49 -51.48
C LEU A 383 20.14 -2.52 -50.17
N LEU A 384 20.79 -2.92 -49.08
CA LEU A 384 20.17 -2.95 -47.74
C LEU A 384 19.78 -1.54 -47.27
N VAL A 385 20.69 -0.56 -47.37
CA VAL A 385 20.39 0.83 -47.00
C VAL A 385 19.24 1.40 -47.80
N ASN A 386 19.22 1.18 -49.12
CA ASN A 386 18.10 1.60 -49.97
C ASN A 386 16.78 0.96 -49.55
N ARG A 387 16.79 -0.33 -49.18
CA ARG A 387 15.60 -1.06 -48.78
C ARG A 387 15.10 -0.57 -47.43
N LEU A 388 15.99 -0.32 -46.47
CA LEU A 388 15.68 0.23 -45.13
C LEU A 388 15.05 1.63 -45.24
N LEU A 389 15.50 2.47 -46.16
CA LEU A 389 15.01 3.85 -46.31
C LEU A 389 13.79 3.96 -47.20
N HIS A 390 13.42 2.93 -47.98
CA HIS A 390 12.33 3.00 -48.96
C HIS A 390 10.98 3.29 -48.33
N GLU A 391 10.50 2.42 -47.43
CA GLU A 391 9.22 2.60 -46.76
C GLU A 391 9.14 3.86 -45.89
N PRO A 392 10.14 4.16 -45.04
CA PRO A 392 10.14 5.41 -44.28
C PRO A 392 10.07 6.66 -45.16
N SER A 393 10.81 6.69 -46.28
CA SER A 393 10.80 7.81 -47.24
C SER A 393 9.44 7.97 -47.92
N GLU A 394 8.78 6.87 -48.30
CA GLU A 394 7.45 6.93 -48.88
C GLU A 394 6.39 7.41 -47.89
N ARG A 395 6.45 6.95 -46.63
CA ARG A 395 5.56 7.39 -45.56
C ARG A 395 5.77 8.88 -45.25
N LEU A 396 7.02 9.34 -45.16
CA LEU A 396 7.33 10.75 -44.95
C LEU A 396 6.80 11.63 -46.09
N ARG A 397 6.96 11.22 -47.37
CA ARG A 397 6.39 11.95 -48.50
C ARG A 397 4.86 12.02 -48.46
N ARG A 398 4.19 10.96 -48.04
CA ARG A 398 2.74 10.93 -47.86
C ARG A 398 2.27 11.91 -46.77
N ILE A 399 2.92 11.86 -45.59
CA ILE A 399 2.64 12.77 -44.49
C ILE A 399 2.87 14.23 -44.90
N ALA A 400 3.90 14.50 -45.69
CA ALA A 400 4.23 15.85 -46.18
C ALA A 400 3.35 16.30 -47.37
N GLY A 401 2.65 15.37 -48.05
CA GLY A 401 1.95 15.67 -49.31
C GLY A 401 0.45 15.96 -49.17
N ASP A 402 -0.19 15.57 -48.07
CA ASP A 402 -1.66 15.71 -47.85
C ASP A 402 -2.12 17.11 -47.41
N GLY A 403 -1.20 18.07 -47.19
CA GLY A 403 -1.46 19.54 -47.24
C GLY A 403 -2.35 20.18 -46.17
N GLY A 404 -2.72 19.49 -45.07
CA GLY A 404 -3.54 20.03 -44.00
C GLY A 404 -2.71 20.61 -42.81
N ALA A 405 -3.30 21.51 -42.04
CA ALA A 405 -2.66 22.09 -40.82
C ALA A 405 -2.33 21.04 -39.73
N ALA A 406 -3.00 19.87 -39.76
CA ALA A 406 -2.69 18.71 -38.91
C ALA A 406 -1.41 18.03 -39.39
N ASP A 407 -1.22 17.84 -40.70
CA ASP A 407 -0.06 17.19 -41.30
C ASP A 407 1.26 17.92 -41.09
N LEU A 408 1.22 19.28 -40.99
CA LEU A 408 2.43 20.07 -40.68
C LEU A 408 2.93 19.79 -39.23
N ARG A 409 2.03 19.61 -38.29
CA ARG A 409 2.40 19.23 -36.90
C ARG A 409 2.98 17.83 -36.84
N ASP A 410 2.38 16.90 -37.58
CA ASP A 410 2.85 15.53 -37.65
C ASP A 410 4.21 15.41 -38.32
N THR A 411 4.45 16.17 -39.42
CA THR A 411 5.77 16.25 -40.09
C THR A 411 6.84 16.81 -39.18
N ILE A 412 6.56 17.88 -38.43
CA ILE A 412 7.50 18.48 -37.47
C ILE A 412 7.80 17.48 -36.35
N THR A 413 6.78 16.79 -35.87
CA THR A 413 6.92 15.79 -34.82
C THR A 413 7.77 14.60 -35.27
N VAL A 414 7.50 14.07 -36.45
CA VAL A 414 8.27 12.94 -37.03
C VAL A 414 9.73 13.33 -37.29
N ASN A 415 10.01 14.51 -37.87
CA ASN A 415 11.37 14.99 -38.07
C ASN A 415 12.13 15.10 -36.75
N ARG A 416 11.50 15.67 -35.70
CA ARG A 416 12.10 15.78 -34.36
C ARG A 416 12.39 14.43 -33.74
N VAL A 417 11.51 13.43 -33.95
CA VAL A 417 11.71 12.04 -33.47
C VAL A 417 12.90 11.42 -34.21
N LEU A 418 12.99 11.56 -35.54
CA LEU A 418 14.13 11.03 -36.31
C LEU A 418 15.46 11.68 -35.93
N GLU A 419 15.47 13.01 -35.74
CA GLU A 419 16.66 13.74 -35.26
C GLU A 419 17.16 13.18 -33.92
N ARG A 420 16.23 12.92 -32.97
CA ARG A 420 16.58 12.38 -31.64
C ARG A 420 16.99 10.91 -31.67
N LEU A 421 16.34 10.08 -32.51
CA LEU A 421 16.62 8.63 -32.58
C LEU A 421 17.97 8.34 -33.26
N PHE A 422 18.33 9.14 -34.24
CA PHE A 422 19.50 8.90 -35.08
C PHE A 422 20.61 9.97 -34.94
N ASP A 423 20.46 10.88 -33.96
CA ASP A 423 21.37 12.02 -33.73
C ASP A 423 21.67 12.82 -35.03
N LEU A 424 20.59 13.04 -35.82
CA LEU A 424 20.71 13.74 -37.10
C LEU A 424 20.76 15.24 -36.84
N LYS A 425 21.74 15.92 -37.48
CA LYS A 425 21.77 17.38 -37.57
C LYS A 425 21.08 17.76 -38.87
N VAL A 426 19.78 18.11 -38.84
CA VAL A 426 19.13 18.73 -40.00
C VAL A 426 19.65 20.14 -40.09
N GLN A 427 20.42 20.45 -41.17
CA GLN A 427 20.81 21.81 -41.51
C GLN A 427 19.54 22.52 -41.99
N ASP A 428 19.10 23.55 -41.27
CA ASP A 428 18.09 24.51 -41.76
C ASP A 428 18.68 25.23 -42.99
N GLU A 429 18.38 24.74 -44.19
CA GLU A 429 18.65 25.42 -45.47
C GLU A 429 17.66 26.57 -45.72
N ASP A 430 17.36 27.40 -44.74
CA ASP A 430 16.53 28.59 -44.99
C ASP A 430 17.12 29.85 -44.37
N LYS A 431 18.40 30.15 -44.74
CA LYS A 431 19.01 31.46 -44.62
C LYS A 431 19.79 31.80 -45.89
N GLY A 432 19.09 32.27 -46.91
CA GLY A 432 19.77 32.85 -48.05
C GLY A 432 18.92 33.00 -49.29
N ARG A 433 17.85 33.76 -49.25
CA ARG A 433 17.33 34.50 -50.42
C ARG A 433 16.80 35.84 -49.91
N GLU A 434 17.71 36.81 -49.85
CA GLU A 434 17.40 38.21 -50.09
C GLU A 434 17.28 38.47 -51.58
#